data_5034bc26e9465667c21f8785a1a51f5a
#
_entry.id   5034bc26e9465667c21f8785a1a51f5a
#
_cell.length_a   1.000
_cell.length_b   1.000
_cell.length_c   1.000
_cell.angle_alpha   90.00
_cell.angle_beta   90.00
_cell.angle_gamma   90.00
#
_symmetry.space_group_name_H-M   'P 1'
#
loop_
_entity.id
_entity.type
_entity.pdbx_description
1 polymer ?
#
loop_
_entity_poly.entity_id
_entity_poly.type
_entity_poly.pdbx_seq_one_letter_code
_entity_poly.pdbx_strand_id
1 'polypeptide(L)'
;MEAAGELEPEVLILGSAADGKLGQVVVGSTADRLLHSSPVPMAISPRGYRGSKAGGLTRITAAYPGTPDTLYVVERVAALAERLGVPMRVVTFAVRGRTMYPPEVGLSTEDSILEQLATHARETLAQLKVDGVVGKDVDLQVVSGNGWDESLDNADWQEGDLLAIGTSPVGGIARVFLGSRGSKILRHSPVPVLVLPG
;
A
#
# COMPACT_ATOMS: atom_id res chain seq x y z
N MET A 1 10.63 18.16 -12.30
CA MET A 1 11.46 18.30 -11.08
C MET A 1 11.57 19.76 -10.69
N GLU A 2 11.90 20.66 -11.62
CA GLU A 2 12.04 22.11 -11.38
C GLU A 2 10.77 22.72 -10.75
N ALA A 3 9.60 22.52 -11.34
CA ALA A 3 8.34 23.02 -10.80
C ALA A 3 7.95 22.46 -9.42
N ALA A 4 8.34 21.23 -9.08
CA ALA A 4 8.07 20.66 -7.75
C ALA A 4 9.01 21.23 -6.67
N GLY A 5 10.20 21.68 -7.05
CA GLY A 5 11.13 22.37 -6.15
C GLY A 5 10.73 23.82 -5.84
N GLU A 6 10.05 24.47 -6.77
CA GLU A 6 9.60 25.86 -6.60
C GLU A 6 8.28 25.98 -5.80
N LEU A 7 7.42 24.94 -5.87
CA LEU A 7 6.07 24.96 -5.26
C LEU A 7 6.02 24.37 -3.84
N GLU A 8 7.09 23.69 -3.41
CA GLU A 8 7.14 22.96 -2.11
C GLU A 8 5.85 22.19 -1.79
N PRO A 9 5.36 21.31 -2.69
CA PRO A 9 4.09 20.66 -2.51
C PRO A 9 4.16 19.63 -1.37
N GLU A 10 3.09 19.51 -0.59
CA GLU A 10 2.97 18.47 0.44
C GLU A 10 2.78 17.06 -0.18
N VAL A 11 2.19 16.99 -1.38
CA VAL A 11 1.93 15.75 -2.12
C VAL A 11 1.88 16.01 -3.61
N LEU A 12 2.40 15.08 -4.42
CA LEU A 12 2.23 15.08 -5.87
C LEU A 12 1.10 14.09 -6.24
N ILE A 13 0.11 14.55 -6.99
CA ILE A 13 -1.02 13.71 -7.40
C ILE A 13 -0.93 13.47 -8.91
N LEU A 14 -0.93 12.21 -9.30
CA LEU A 14 -0.86 11.77 -10.69
C LEU A 14 -2.00 10.81 -11.03
N GLY A 15 -2.45 10.85 -12.27
CA GLY A 15 -3.33 9.82 -12.82
C GLY A 15 -2.53 8.64 -13.39
N SER A 16 -3.18 7.50 -13.53
CA SER A 16 -2.68 6.37 -14.30
C SER A 16 -2.45 6.75 -15.76
N ALA A 17 -1.49 6.10 -16.44
CA ALA A 17 -1.27 6.28 -17.86
C ALA A 17 -2.53 5.91 -18.68
N ALA A 18 -2.71 6.61 -19.81
CA ALA A 18 -3.94 6.52 -20.61
C ALA A 18 -4.17 5.18 -21.32
N ASP A 19 -3.12 4.39 -21.51
CA ASP A 19 -3.13 3.06 -22.14
C ASP A 19 -3.47 1.91 -21.18
N GLY A 20 -3.59 2.21 -19.86
CA GLY A 20 -3.98 1.24 -18.85
C GLY A 20 -5.45 0.79 -18.96
N LYS A 21 -5.77 -0.37 -18.38
CA LYS A 21 -7.15 -0.81 -18.20
C LYS A 21 -7.87 0.05 -17.16
N LEU A 22 -9.19 0.19 -17.28
CA LEU A 22 -10.02 0.84 -16.26
C LEU A 22 -9.87 0.11 -14.92
N GLY A 23 -9.80 0.86 -13.83
CA GLY A 23 -9.64 0.32 -12.47
C GLY A 23 -8.22 -0.11 -12.12
N GLN A 24 -7.22 0.10 -12.99
CA GLN A 24 -5.83 -0.27 -12.72
C GLN A 24 -4.90 0.95 -12.78
N VAL A 25 -3.80 0.86 -12.04
CA VAL A 25 -2.69 1.81 -12.11
C VAL A 25 -1.66 1.32 -13.11
N VAL A 26 -1.46 2.09 -14.17
CA VAL A 26 -0.30 1.95 -15.05
C VAL A 26 0.62 3.14 -14.83
N VAL A 27 1.83 2.85 -14.39
CA VAL A 27 2.84 3.86 -14.10
C VAL A 27 3.48 4.27 -15.43
N GLY A 28 3.15 5.47 -15.92
CA GLY A 28 3.80 6.07 -17.09
C GLY A 28 5.22 6.53 -16.77
N SER A 29 6.02 6.82 -17.80
CA SER A 29 7.45 7.20 -17.67
C SER A 29 7.69 8.38 -16.74
N THR A 30 6.79 9.37 -16.71
CA THR A 30 6.87 10.53 -15.81
C THR A 30 6.64 10.12 -14.36
N ALA A 31 5.59 9.33 -14.09
CA ALA A 31 5.28 8.83 -12.76
C ALA A 31 6.40 7.91 -12.25
N ASP A 32 6.95 7.05 -13.11
CA ASP A 32 8.06 6.17 -12.77
C ASP A 32 9.32 6.94 -12.33
N ARG A 33 9.69 7.96 -13.08
CA ARG A 33 10.83 8.84 -12.71
C ARG A 33 10.58 9.53 -11.38
N LEU A 34 9.39 10.07 -11.16
CA LEU A 34 9.03 10.76 -9.93
C LEU A 34 9.00 9.81 -8.74
N LEU A 35 8.48 8.59 -8.89
CA LEU A 35 8.49 7.55 -7.85
C LEU A 35 9.89 7.24 -7.32
N HIS A 36 10.91 7.36 -8.18
CA HIS A 36 12.31 7.08 -7.83
C HIS A 36 13.12 8.31 -7.39
N SER A 37 12.54 9.52 -7.44
CA SER A 37 13.28 10.75 -7.19
C SER A 37 12.53 11.81 -6.40
N SER A 38 11.25 11.62 -6.09
CA SER A 38 10.46 12.60 -5.36
C SER A 38 10.80 12.59 -3.87
N PRO A 39 11.17 13.74 -3.28
CA PRO A 39 11.35 13.86 -1.83
C PRO A 39 10.03 13.98 -1.09
N VAL A 40 8.92 14.18 -1.80
CA VAL A 40 7.58 14.36 -1.24
C VAL A 40 6.68 13.18 -1.56
N PRO A 41 5.65 12.90 -0.74
CA PRO A 41 4.67 11.86 -1.01
C PRO A 41 4.03 11.98 -2.39
N MET A 42 3.72 10.84 -3.00
CA MET A 42 3.07 10.79 -4.31
C MET A 42 1.79 9.97 -4.23
N ALA A 43 0.68 10.53 -4.70
CA ALA A 43 -0.56 9.79 -4.88
C ALA A 43 -0.77 9.46 -6.37
N ILE A 44 -1.08 8.19 -6.67
CA ILE A 44 -1.39 7.75 -8.03
C ILE A 44 -2.79 7.13 -8.03
N SER A 45 -3.65 7.68 -8.89
CA SER A 45 -5.04 7.21 -9.00
C SER A 45 -5.19 6.19 -10.12
N PRO A 46 -5.96 5.11 -9.92
CA PRO A 46 -6.32 4.18 -10.99
C PRO A 46 -7.07 4.90 -12.12
N ARG A 47 -6.95 4.35 -13.33
CA ARG A 47 -7.67 4.89 -14.47
C ARG A 47 -9.18 4.82 -14.27
N GLY A 48 -9.87 5.95 -14.46
CA GLY A 48 -11.33 6.03 -14.31
C GLY A 48 -11.83 6.09 -12.87
N TYR A 49 -10.94 6.17 -11.89
CA TYR A 49 -11.36 6.37 -10.49
C TYR A 49 -12.07 7.72 -10.33
N ARG A 50 -13.24 7.71 -9.69
CA ARG A 50 -14.09 8.89 -9.55
C ARG A 50 -14.17 9.46 -8.13
N GLY A 51 -13.51 8.80 -7.17
CA GLY A 51 -13.61 9.19 -5.76
C GLY A 51 -14.96 8.84 -5.13
N SER A 52 -15.18 9.33 -3.91
CA SER A 52 -16.43 9.18 -3.19
C SER A 52 -17.47 10.15 -3.70
N LYS A 53 -18.74 9.73 -3.78
CA LYS A 53 -19.90 10.60 -4.09
C LYS A 53 -20.10 11.69 -3.05
N ALA A 54 -19.71 11.43 -1.81
CA ALA A 54 -19.75 12.41 -0.72
C ALA A 54 -18.62 13.45 -0.79
N GLY A 55 -17.64 13.23 -1.69
CA GLY A 55 -16.39 14.00 -1.77
C GLY A 55 -15.38 13.61 -0.70
N GLY A 56 -14.10 13.82 -1.00
CA GLY A 56 -12.98 13.58 -0.06
C GLY A 56 -12.63 12.11 0.19
N LEU A 57 -11.73 11.92 1.15
CA LEU A 57 -11.32 10.62 1.63
C LEU A 57 -12.30 10.12 2.70
N THR A 58 -12.57 8.82 2.70
CA THR A 58 -13.46 8.17 3.68
C THR A 58 -12.68 7.28 4.65
N ARG A 59 -11.53 6.77 4.23
CA ARG A 59 -10.64 5.94 5.05
C ARG A 59 -9.23 5.93 4.46
N ILE A 60 -8.20 5.84 5.31
CA ILE A 60 -6.82 5.62 4.88
C ILE A 60 -6.36 4.27 5.37
N THR A 61 -5.86 3.44 4.45
CA THR A 61 -5.32 2.12 4.74
C THR A 61 -3.79 2.15 4.62
N ALA A 62 -3.07 1.80 5.70
CA ALA A 62 -1.63 1.58 5.65
C ALA A 62 -1.34 0.12 5.29
N ALA A 63 -0.60 -0.13 4.21
CA ALA A 63 -0.05 -1.46 3.94
C ALA A 63 1.22 -1.66 4.76
N TYR A 64 1.18 -2.62 5.68
CA TYR A 64 2.28 -2.91 6.60
C TYR A 64 2.73 -4.37 6.44
N PRO A 65 3.93 -4.64 5.92
CA PRO A 65 4.43 -6.01 5.74
C PRO A 65 4.97 -6.64 7.03
N GLY A 66 4.95 -5.91 8.17
CA GLY A 66 5.43 -6.42 9.45
C GLY A 66 6.93 -6.23 9.68
N THR A 67 7.60 -5.38 8.92
CA THR A 67 9.04 -5.13 9.07
C THR A 67 9.30 -3.76 9.70
N PRO A 68 10.30 -3.64 10.61
CA PRO A 68 10.58 -2.40 11.34
C PRO A 68 10.88 -1.21 10.43
N ASP A 69 11.53 -1.43 9.30
CA ASP A 69 11.89 -0.41 8.32
C ASP A 69 10.67 0.22 7.61
N THR A 70 9.48 -0.39 7.73
CA THR A 70 8.23 0.11 7.16
C THR A 70 7.27 0.68 8.20
N LEU A 71 7.63 0.68 9.49
CA LEU A 71 6.76 1.17 10.57
C LEU A 71 6.39 2.64 10.39
N TYR A 72 7.31 3.45 9.86
CA TYR A 72 7.06 4.86 9.57
C TYR A 72 5.83 5.11 8.69
N VAL A 73 5.43 4.13 7.86
CA VAL A 73 4.22 4.23 7.03
C VAL A 73 2.99 4.26 7.93
N VAL A 74 2.94 3.36 8.92
CA VAL A 74 1.83 3.29 9.89
C VAL A 74 1.74 4.58 10.68
N GLU A 75 2.88 5.09 11.19
CA GLU A 75 2.95 6.33 11.97
C GLU A 75 2.52 7.55 11.15
N ARG A 76 3.01 7.68 9.91
CA ARG A 76 2.63 8.79 9.02
C ARG A 76 1.16 8.73 8.61
N VAL A 77 0.62 7.53 8.37
CA VAL A 77 -0.80 7.36 8.06
C VAL A 77 -1.66 7.67 9.26
N ALA A 78 -1.26 7.30 10.49
CA ALA A 78 -1.96 7.64 11.71
C ALA A 78 -2.07 9.17 11.87
N ALA A 79 -0.96 9.88 11.74
CA ALA A 79 -0.94 11.34 11.81
C ALA A 79 -1.77 12.00 10.69
N LEU A 80 -1.75 11.44 9.48
CA LEU A 80 -2.55 11.94 8.35
C LEU A 80 -4.03 11.71 8.57
N ALA A 81 -4.44 10.53 9.03
CA ALA A 81 -5.83 10.18 9.32
C ALA A 81 -6.41 11.06 10.42
N GLU A 82 -5.65 11.31 11.50
CA GLU A 82 -6.02 12.23 12.57
C GLU A 82 -6.21 13.67 12.03
N ARG A 83 -5.25 14.18 11.26
CA ARG A 83 -5.31 15.53 10.67
C ARG A 83 -6.52 15.72 9.74
N LEU A 84 -6.91 14.67 9.01
CA LEU A 84 -8.04 14.69 8.08
C LEU A 84 -9.37 14.30 8.72
N GLY A 85 -9.37 13.81 9.97
CA GLY A 85 -10.56 13.36 10.67
C GLY A 85 -11.23 12.14 10.03
N VAL A 86 -10.44 11.24 9.41
CA VAL A 86 -10.94 10.03 8.75
C VAL A 86 -10.45 8.76 9.46
N PRO A 87 -11.22 7.65 9.41
CA PRO A 87 -10.78 6.36 9.95
C PRO A 87 -9.48 5.87 9.32
N MET A 88 -8.69 5.16 10.13
CA MET A 88 -7.49 4.45 9.70
C MET A 88 -7.70 2.95 9.76
N ARG A 89 -7.10 2.24 8.81
CA ARG A 89 -6.94 0.78 8.80
C ARG A 89 -5.50 0.41 8.53
N VAL A 90 -5.00 -0.68 9.13
CA VAL A 90 -3.71 -1.27 8.79
C VAL A 90 -3.93 -2.65 8.19
N VAL A 91 -3.34 -2.92 7.04
CA VAL A 91 -3.50 -4.19 6.32
C VAL A 91 -2.14 -4.82 6.05
N THR A 92 -2.03 -6.11 6.36
CA THR A 92 -0.95 -6.99 5.89
C THR A 92 -1.47 -7.91 4.80
N PHE A 93 -0.85 -7.88 3.63
CA PHE A 93 -1.19 -8.78 2.52
C PHE A 93 -0.36 -10.06 2.61
N ALA A 94 -1.03 -11.17 2.94
CA ALA A 94 -0.46 -12.52 2.94
C ALA A 94 -0.71 -13.16 1.57
N VAL A 95 0.18 -12.88 0.62
CA VAL A 95 0.04 -13.32 -0.77
C VAL A 95 0.76 -14.62 -1.00
N ARG A 96 0.04 -15.64 -1.50
CA ARG A 96 0.65 -16.88 -1.98
C ARG A 96 1.55 -16.55 -3.17
N GLY A 97 2.86 -16.80 -3.03
CA GLY A 97 3.79 -16.73 -4.15
C GLY A 97 3.47 -17.84 -5.17
N ARG A 98 3.74 -17.60 -6.46
CA ARG A 98 3.81 -18.71 -7.43
C ARG A 98 5.01 -19.56 -7.03
N THR A 99 4.77 -20.61 -6.26
CA THR A 99 5.81 -21.59 -5.93
C THR A 99 6.11 -22.40 -7.19
N MET A 100 7.39 -22.39 -7.61
CA MET A 100 7.89 -23.31 -8.63
C MET A 100 8.15 -24.69 -7.97
N TYR A 101 7.16 -25.24 -7.28
CA TYR A 101 7.21 -26.63 -6.83
C TYR A 101 6.40 -27.51 -7.77
N PRO A 102 6.89 -28.75 -8.05
CA PRO A 102 6.11 -29.72 -8.81
C PRO A 102 4.73 -29.92 -8.13
N PRO A 103 3.67 -30.15 -8.91
CA PRO A 103 2.30 -30.32 -8.39
C PRO A 103 2.10 -31.52 -7.47
N GLU A 104 3.13 -32.28 -7.18
CA GLU A 104 3.13 -33.47 -6.33
C GLU A 104 3.34 -33.19 -4.83
N VAL A 105 3.71 -31.96 -4.44
CA VAL A 105 3.76 -31.53 -3.03
C VAL A 105 2.38 -30.99 -2.70
N GLY A 106 1.59 -31.76 -1.96
CA GLY A 106 0.14 -31.61 -1.79
C GLY A 106 -0.31 -30.20 -1.36
N LEU A 107 -1.45 -29.78 -1.88
CA LEU A 107 -2.17 -28.53 -1.58
C LEU A 107 -2.29 -28.24 -0.07
N SER A 108 -2.36 -29.27 0.78
CA SER A 108 -2.44 -29.16 2.23
C SER A 108 -1.22 -28.51 2.89
N THR A 109 -0.01 -28.68 2.33
CA THR A 109 1.23 -28.07 2.87
C THR A 109 1.28 -26.58 2.53
N GLU A 110 0.82 -26.21 1.35
CA GLU A 110 0.79 -24.78 0.92
C GLU A 110 -0.26 -23.99 1.71
N ASP A 111 -1.42 -24.57 1.98
CA ASP A 111 -2.46 -23.94 2.80
C ASP A 111 -1.97 -23.73 4.24
N SER A 112 -1.25 -24.72 4.80
CA SER A 112 -0.64 -24.59 6.13
C SER A 112 0.41 -23.46 6.20
N ILE A 113 1.22 -23.27 5.17
CA ILE A 113 2.20 -22.18 5.11
C ILE A 113 1.51 -20.81 5.06
N LEU A 114 0.47 -20.69 4.23
CA LEU A 114 -0.28 -19.42 4.13
C LEU A 114 -0.96 -19.09 5.46
N GLU A 115 -1.52 -20.08 6.15
CA GLU A 115 -2.14 -19.91 7.45
C GLU A 115 -1.14 -19.51 8.54
N GLN A 116 0.05 -20.10 8.54
CA GLN A 116 1.15 -19.70 9.44
C GLN A 116 1.60 -18.26 9.17
N LEU A 117 1.75 -17.86 7.91
CA LEU A 117 2.06 -16.49 7.54
C LEU A 117 0.97 -15.52 7.99
N ALA A 118 -0.28 -15.87 7.81
CA ALA A 118 -1.42 -15.04 8.24
C ALA A 118 -1.48 -14.93 9.78
N THR A 119 -1.18 -16.01 10.50
CA THR A 119 -1.13 -16.00 11.98
C THR A 119 -0.03 -15.10 12.49
N HIS A 120 1.19 -15.24 11.97
CA HIS A 120 2.31 -14.36 12.32
C HIS A 120 2.02 -12.89 11.99
N ALA A 121 1.38 -12.64 10.85
CA ALA A 121 0.96 -11.28 10.48
C ALA A 121 -0.06 -10.69 11.46
N ARG A 122 -1.03 -11.50 11.95
CA ARG A 122 -1.99 -11.03 12.97
C ARG A 122 -1.32 -10.68 14.28
N GLU A 123 -0.36 -11.49 14.74
CA GLU A 123 0.42 -11.22 15.94
C GLU A 123 1.22 -9.92 15.81
N THR A 124 1.90 -9.75 14.68
CA THR A 124 2.66 -8.53 14.36
C THR A 124 1.77 -7.29 14.33
N LEU A 125 0.58 -7.37 13.71
CA LEU A 125 -0.38 -6.28 13.71
C LEU A 125 -0.90 -5.97 15.12
N ALA A 126 -1.22 -7.00 15.92
CA ALA A 126 -1.69 -6.80 17.29
C ALA A 126 -0.66 -6.06 18.16
N GLN A 127 0.63 -6.30 17.91
CA GLN A 127 1.73 -5.63 18.59
C GLN A 127 1.70 -4.10 18.38
N LEU A 128 1.25 -3.60 17.22
CA LEU A 128 1.12 -2.15 16.97
C LEU A 128 0.21 -1.46 17.99
N LYS A 129 -0.84 -2.13 18.46
CA LYS A 129 -1.74 -1.61 19.51
C LYS A 129 -1.09 -1.68 20.89
N VAL A 130 -0.36 -2.75 21.17
CA VAL A 130 0.34 -2.95 22.46
C VAL A 130 1.43 -1.90 22.63
N ASP A 131 2.17 -1.61 21.55
CA ASP A 131 3.26 -0.63 21.55
C ASP A 131 2.74 0.82 21.45
N GLY A 132 1.43 1.00 21.30
CA GLY A 132 0.82 2.33 21.20
C GLY A 132 1.10 3.06 19.88
N VAL A 133 1.55 2.36 18.86
CA VAL A 133 1.79 2.92 17.52
C VAL A 133 0.48 3.35 16.85
N VAL A 134 -0.59 2.59 17.11
CA VAL A 134 -1.95 2.90 16.63
C VAL A 134 -2.95 2.87 17.79
N GLY A 135 -4.04 3.64 17.64
CA GLY A 135 -5.14 3.66 18.60
C GLY A 135 -5.87 2.31 18.70
N LYS A 136 -6.60 2.09 19.79
CA LYS A 136 -7.34 0.84 20.04
C LYS A 136 -8.47 0.60 19.03
N ASP A 137 -9.02 1.66 18.46
CA ASP A 137 -10.10 1.72 17.48
C ASP A 137 -9.63 1.48 16.04
N VAL A 138 -8.32 1.49 15.78
CA VAL A 138 -7.78 1.22 14.45
C VAL A 138 -8.07 -0.22 14.03
N ASP A 139 -8.65 -0.39 12.84
CA ASP A 139 -8.90 -1.71 12.25
C ASP A 139 -7.59 -2.34 11.76
N LEU A 140 -7.35 -3.59 12.14
CA LEU A 140 -6.15 -4.38 11.81
C LEU A 140 -6.56 -5.62 11.04
N GLN A 141 -6.15 -5.75 9.79
CA GLN A 141 -6.56 -6.84 8.92
C GLN A 141 -5.36 -7.58 8.31
N VAL A 142 -5.48 -8.90 8.21
CA VAL A 142 -4.64 -9.73 7.36
C VAL A 142 -5.48 -10.20 6.20
N VAL A 143 -5.10 -9.85 4.99
CA VAL A 143 -5.82 -10.21 3.77
C VAL A 143 -4.99 -11.20 2.98
N SER A 144 -5.57 -12.34 2.66
CA SER A 144 -4.91 -13.42 1.92
C SER A 144 -5.48 -13.57 0.52
N GLY A 145 -4.66 -14.12 -0.40
CA GLY A 145 -5.09 -14.44 -1.76
C GLY A 145 -4.04 -15.25 -2.54
N ASN A 146 -4.46 -15.90 -3.60
CA ASN A 146 -3.61 -16.71 -4.50
C ASN A 146 -2.82 -15.85 -5.51
N GLY A 147 -2.63 -14.60 -5.20
CA GLY A 147 -1.92 -13.60 -6.00
C GLY A 147 -2.26 -12.21 -5.51
N TRP A 148 -1.63 -11.20 -6.12
CA TRP A 148 -1.83 -9.81 -5.71
C TRP A 148 -3.21 -9.28 -6.11
N ASP A 149 -3.75 -9.70 -7.26
CA ASP A 149 -5.10 -9.30 -7.70
C ASP A 149 -6.13 -9.74 -6.64
N GLU A 150 -6.20 -11.06 -6.36
CA GLU A 150 -7.15 -11.60 -5.40
C GLU A 150 -6.96 -11.03 -3.99
N SER A 151 -5.71 -10.87 -3.53
CA SER A 151 -5.44 -10.31 -2.21
C SER A 151 -5.90 -8.86 -2.10
N LEU A 152 -5.74 -8.05 -3.13
CA LEU A 152 -6.20 -6.67 -3.13
C LEU A 152 -7.72 -6.59 -3.28
N ASP A 153 -8.33 -7.43 -4.11
CA ASP A 153 -9.79 -7.49 -4.26
C ASP A 153 -10.49 -7.92 -2.95
N ASN A 154 -9.86 -8.82 -2.17
CA ASN A 154 -10.38 -9.28 -0.87
C ASN A 154 -10.26 -8.24 0.26
N ALA A 155 -9.66 -7.08 0.03
CA ALA A 155 -9.40 -6.11 1.09
C ALA A 155 -10.57 -5.16 1.41
N ASP A 156 -11.79 -5.46 0.97
CA ASP A 156 -13.02 -4.69 1.27
C ASP A 156 -12.86 -3.17 1.08
N TRP A 157 -12.57 -2.77 -0.15
CA TRP A 157 -12.42 -1.37 -0.51
C TRP A 157 -13.77 -0.65 -0.62
N GLN A 158 -13.78 0.59 -0.15
CA GLN A 158 -14.93 1.49 -0.22
C GLN A 158 -14.65 2.72 -1.09
N GLU A 159 -15.71 3.38 -1.54
CA GLU A 159 -15.58 4.67 -2.25
C GLU A 159 -14.88 5.69 -1.33
N GLY A 160 -13.83 6.32 -1.81
CA GLY A 160 -13.04 7.30 -1.05
C GLY A 160 -11.89 6.71 -0.23
N ASP A 161 -11.63 5.40 -0.31
CA ASP A 161 -10.45 4.80 0.30
C ASP A 161 -9.16 5.26 -0.38
N LEU A 162 -8.10 5.40 0.42
CA LEU A 162 -6.73 5.65 0.01
C LEU A 162 -5.81 4.57 0.60
N LEU A 163 -5.02 3.91 -0.24
CA LEU A 163 -4.02 2.94 0.20
C LEU A 163 -2.64 3.61 0.29
N ALA A 164 -2.01 3.57 1.45
CA ALA A 164 -0.66 4.07 1.64
C ALA A 164 0.37 2.92 1.68
N ILE A 165 1.46 3.10 0.97
CA ILE A 165 2.62 2.19 0.94
C ILE A 165 3.90 2.98 1.17
N GLY A 166 4.92 2.32 1.68
CA GLY A 166 6.24 2.90 1.86
C GLY A 166 7.22 2.53 0.76
N THR A 167 8.29 3.28 0.71
CA THR A 167 9.48 2.96 -0.09
C THR A 167 10.61 2.59 0.86
N SER A 168 11.45 1.65 0.45
CA SER A 168 12.65 1.32 1.24
C SER A 168 13.85 2.11 0.72
N PRO A 169 14.66 2.73 1.60
CA PRO A 169 15.94 3.30 1.19
C PRO A 169 16.87 2.16 0.79
N VAL A 170 17.32 2.12 -0.47
CA VAL A 170 18.33 1.17 -0.92
C VAL A 170 19.70 1.85 -0.85
N GLY A 171 20.50 1.40 0.14
CA GLY A 171 21.94 1.58 0.16
C GLY A 171 22.46 3.00 -0.05
N GLY A 172 22.39 3.89 0.94
CA GLY A 172 23.21 5.11 1.05
C GLY A 172 23.10 6.16 -0.06
N ILE A 173 22.35 5.90 -1.11
CA ILE A 173 22.04 6.83 -2.20
C ILE A 173 20.58 7.20 -2.04
N ALA A 174 20.26 8.48 -2.00
CA ALA A 174 18.91 9.04 -1.89
C ALA A 174 18.02 8.71 -3.11
N ARG A 175 17.88 7.42 -3.40
CA ARG A 175 16.94 6.89 -4.40
C ARG A 175 15.84 6.15 -3.70
N VAL A 176 14.67 6.73 -3.74
CA VAL A 176 13.42 6.12 -3.32
C VAL A 176 13.16 4.89 -4.19
N PHE A 177 13.20 3.70 -3.62
CA PHE A 177 12.93 2.47 -4.36
C PHE A 177 11.61 1.85 -3.89
N LEU A 178 10.64 1.81 -4.78
CA LEU A 178 9.42 1.07 -4.57
C LEU A 178 9.74 -0.42 -4.72
N GLY A 179 9.89 -1.13 -3.60
CA GLY A 179 10.22 -2.56 -3.60
C GLY A 179 9.25 -3.40 -4.44
N SER A 180 9.62 -4.66 -4.71
CA SER A 180 8.81 -5.56 -5.54
C SER A 180 7.36 -5.74 -5.07
N ARG A 181 7.12 -5.72 -3.75
CA ARG A 181 5.77 -5.76 -3.16
C ARG A 181 5.02 -4.45 -3.41
N GLY A 182 5.65 -3.31 -3.13
CA GLY A 182 5.04 -2.00 -3.36
C GLY A 182 4.63 -1.79 -4.82
N SER A 183 5.49 -2.18 -5.76
CA SER A 183 5.18 -2.12 -7.20
C SER A 183 3.99 -3.00 -7.60
N LYS A 184 3.82 -4.16 -6.98
CA LYS A 184 2.67 -5.04 -7.22
C LYS A 184 1.40 -4.47 -6.60
N ILE A 185 1.46 -3.98 -5.35
CA ILE A 185 0.33 -3.30 -4.70
C ILE A 185 -0.11 -2.12 -5.57
N LEU A 186 0.81 -1.27 -6.00
CA LEU A 186 0.49 -0.10 -6.83
C LEU A 186 -0.24 -0.49 -8.12
N ARG A 187 0.23 -1.54 -8.83
CA ARG A 187 -0.36 -1.97 -10.11
C ARG A 187 -1.74 -2.58 -10.00
N HIS A 188 -2.00 -3.30 -8.91
CA HIS A 188 -3.24 -4.07 -8.71
C HIS A 188 -4.25 -3.37 -7.80
N SER A 189 -3.90 -2.21 -7.25
CA SER A 189 -4.80 -1.47 -6.36
C SER A 189 -6.02 -0.92 -7.10
N PRO A 190 -7.24 -1.22 -6.63
CA PRO A 190 -8.47 -0.64 -7.18
C PRO A 190 -8.73 0.78 -6.68
N VAL A 191 -8.00 1.24 -5.68
CA VAL A 191 -8.10 2.58 -5.07
C VAL A 191 -6.82 3.37 -5.28
N PRO A 192 -6.85 4.71 -5.14
CA PRO A 192 -5.64 5.53 -5.18
C PRO A 192 -4.58 5.06 -4.19
N VAL A 193 -3.32 5.12 -4.60
CA VAL A 193 -2.18 4.70 -3.79
C VAL A 193 -1.31 5.90 -3.47
N LEU A 194 -1.10 6.15 -2.17
CA LEU A 194 -0.16 7.12 -1.63
C LEU A 194 1.17 6.43 -1.36
N VAL A 195 2.21 6.83 -2.06
CA VAL A 195 3.57 6.36 -1.88
C VAL A 195 4.30 7.34 -0.96
N LEU A 196 4.71 6.87 0.21
CA LEU A 196 5.42 7.63 1.22
C LEU A 196 6.93 7.38 1.09
N PRO A 197 7.75 8.42 0.93
CA PRO A 197 9.20 8.27 0.95
C PRO A 197 9.67 7.87 2.35
N GLY A 198 10.63 6.91 2.43
CA GLY A 198 11.27 6.48 3.68
C GLY A 198 12.39 7.42 4.09
#